data_b4df8631525ccdeb26afbebee85dc0bc
#
_entry.id   b4df8631525ccdeb26afbebee85dc0bc
#
_cell.length_a   1.000
_cell.length_b   1.000
_cell.length_c   1.000
_cell.angle_alpha   90.00
_cell.angle_beta   90.00
_cell.angle_gamma   90.00
#
_symmetry.space_group_name_H-M   'P 1'
#
loop_
_entity.id
_entity.type
_entity.pdbx_description
1 polymer ?
#
loop_
_entity_poly.entity_id
_entity_poly.type
_entity_poly.pdbx_seq_one_letter_code
_entity_poly.pdbx_strand_id
1 'polypeptide(L)'
;MKRLIHYIREFLFPPKCILCRGLLKGEESDICHRCRTETDEYPQGKLKLQFVDRVAAVWYYKGNVRLSLHRFKFRQGSFLAEPYGKLMAMKALREDLTEVEMITWVPISPIRKLIRGYDQDELLARVISRELGIPCGRLLKKIRHNRPQSGISGYARRRANVLGVYQALSPEEIAGRRILLVDDILTTGATVSECARVLLTAGAEEVNCVVVASAHHNNP
;
A
#
# COMPACT_ATOMS: atom_id res chain seq x y z
N MET A 1 -0.06 4.95 38.91
CA MET A 1 0.26 3.68 38.21
C MET A 1 0.35 3.84 36.70
N LYS A 2 -0.66 4.31 35.98
CA LYS A 2 -0.63 4.44 34.50
C LYS A 2 0.54 5.29 33.93
N ARG A 3 0.90 6.42 34.58
CA ARG A 3 2.04 7.26 34.17
C ARG A 3 3.40 6.56 34.35
N LEU A 4 3.61 5.83 35.44
CA LEU A 4 4.86 5.09 35.69
C LEU A 4 5.07 3.97 34.67
N ILE A 5 3.99 3.22 34.34
CA ILE A 5 4.02 2.18 33.31
C ILE A 5 4.34 2.81 31.94
N HIS A 6 3.81 3.98 31.64
CA HIS A 6 4.11 4.71 30.40
C HIS A 6 5.61 5.07 30.31
N TYR A 7 6.19 5.67 31.37
CA TYR A 7 7.62 5.97 31.42
C TYR A 7 8.53 4.76 31.30
N ILE A 8 8.19 3.66 31.99
CA ILE A 8 8.94 2.39 31.91
C ILE A 8 8.87 1.81 30.47
N ARG A 9 7.70 1.87 29.85
CA ARG A 9 7.50 1.42 28.47
C ARG A 9 8.30 2.26 27.47
N GLU A 10 8.30 3.58 27.59
CA GLU A 10 9.07 4.47 26.73
C GLU A 10 10.57 4.32 26.94
N PHE A 11 11.01 4.06 28.17
CA PHE A 11 12.42 3.79 28.47
C PHE A 11 12.90 2.45 27.88
N LEU A 12 12.10 1.39 28.01
CA LEU A 12 12.45 0.04 27.50
C LEU A 12 12.22 -0.08 25.99
N PHE A 13 11.21 0.60 25.45
CA PHE A 13 10.80 0.56 24.05
C PHE A 13 10.59 1.97 23.50
N PRO A 14 11.66 2.76 23.40
CA PRO A 14 11.53 4.13 22.94
C PRO A 14 10.97 4.17 21.50
N PRO A 15 10.13 5.15 21.17
CA PRO A 15 9.56 5.29 19.85
C PRO A 15 10.66 5.49 18.81
N LYS A 16 10.52 4.79 17.68
CA LYS A 16 11.52 4.78 16.60
C LYS A 16 10.91 5.19 15.28
N CYS A 17 11.68 5.96 14.53
CA CYS A 17 11.32 6.34 13.17
C CYS A 17 11.00 5.10 12.31
N ILE A 18 9.85 5.09 11.67
CA ILE A 18 9.42 3.97 10.81
C ILE A 18 10.37 3.74 9.63
N LEU A 19 11.05 4.78 9.15
CA LEU A 19 11.96 4.70 8.01
C LEU A 19 13.37 4.26 8.42
N CYS A 20 14.09 5.02 9.26
CA CYS A 20 15.48 4.75 9.59
C CYS A 20 15.70 3.98 10.91
N ARG A 21 14.67 3.82 11.77
CA ARG A 21 14.73 3.24 13.12
C ARG A 21 15.52 4.06 14.14
N GLY A 22 15.94 5.27 13.81
CA GLY A 22 16.48 6.21 14.79
C GLY A 22 15.45 6.56 15.86
N LEU A 23 15.88 6.90 17.06
CA LEU A 23 15.01 7.34 18.13
C LEU A 23 14.29 8.62 17.73
N LEU A 24 13.00 8.68 18.00
CA LEU A 24 12.21 9.90 17.84
C LEU A 24 12.46 10.84 19.02
N LYS A 25 12.48 12.15 18.76
CA LYS A 25 12.78 13.18 19.76
C LYS A 25 11.69 14.24 19.81
N GLY A 26 11.39 14.70 21.01
CA GLY A 26 10.41 15.78 21.21
C GLY A 26 9.04 15.44 20.63
N GLU A 27 8.57 16.27 19.72
CA GLU A 27 7.24 16.13 19.07
C GLU A 27 7.22 15.21 17.84
N GLU A 28 8.33 14.53 17.52
CA GLU A 28 8.37 13.57 16.41
C GLU A 28 7.46 12.37 16.74
N SER A 29 6.59 11.99 15.80
CA SER A 29 5.66 10.86 15.99
C SER A 29 6.12 9.60 15.31
N ASP A 30 5.95 9.50 13.99
CA ASP A 30 6.25 8.29 13.22
C ASP A 30 7.56 8.41 12.43
N ILE A 31 7.91 9.62 12.02
CA ILE A 31 9.06 9.92 11.16
C ILE A 31 9.92 11.00 11.79
N CYS A 32 11.22 10.73 11.97
CA CYS A 32 12.15 11.72 12.50
C CYS A 32 12.37 12.87 11.52
N HIS A 33 12.78 14.02 12.05
CA HIS A 33 13.02 15.24 11.26
C HIS A 33 13.92 14.97 10.04
N ARG A 34 15.05 14.25 10.23
CA ARG A 34 15.96 13.93 9.14
C ARG A 34 15.25 13.15 8.01
N CYS A 35 14.52 12.10 8.34
CA CYS A 35 13.80 11.33 7.30
C CYS A 35 12.69 12.13 6.65
N ARG A 36 12.06 13.05 7.37
CA ARG A 36 11.02 13.93 6.81
C ARG A 36 11.59 14.90 5.76
N THR A 37 12.81 15.39 5.98
CA THR A 37 13.47 16.33 5.06
C THR A 37 14.22 15.64 3.91
N GLU A 38 14.81 14.45 4.17
CA GLU A 38 15.62 13.74 3.17
C GLU A 38 14.82 12.76 2.29
N THR A 39 13.54 12.46 2.64
CA THR A 39 12.74 11.51 1.87
C THR A 39 11.87 12.26 0.88
N ASP A 40 12.15 12.07 -0.41
CA ASP A 40 11.36 12.70 -1.47
C ASP A 40 9.95 12.10 -1.55
N GLU A 41 8.94 12.96 -1.42
CA GLU A 41 7.57 12.61 -1.73
C GLU A 41 7.42 12.34 -3.24
N TYR A 42 6.55 11.40 -3.58
CA TYR A 42 6.22 11.17 -4.97
C TYR A 42 5.31 12.31 -5.49
N PRO A 43 5.65 12.95 -6.63
CA PRO A 43 4.91 14.09 -7.14
C PRO A 43 3.49 13.70 -7.59
N GLN A 44 2.56 14.62 -7.39
CA GLN A 44 1.15 14.46 -7.75
C GLN A 44 0.96 14.30 -9.26
N GLY A 45 -0.01 13.44 -9.65
CA GLY A 45 -0.47 13.30 -11.04
C GLY A 45 0.57 12.70 -12.02
N LYS A 46 1.72 12.21 -11.52
CA LYS A 46 2.81 11.69 -12.39
C LYS A 46 2.67 10.21 -12.73
N LEU A 47 1.83 9.46 -12.02
CA LEU A 47 1.63 8.04 -12.29
C LEU A 47 0.45 7.83 -13.22
N LYS A 48 0.65 7.02 -14.25
CA LYS A 48 -0.41 6.52 -15.15
C LYS A 48 -0.29 5.03 -15.29
N LEU A 49 -1.38 4.34 -15.06
CA LEU A 49 -1.47 2.88 -15.22
C LEU A 49 -2.65 2.53 -16.10
N GLN A 50 -2.53 1.41 -16.80
CA GLN A 50 -3.64 0.89 -17.59
C GLN A 50 -4.75 0.40 -16.64
N PHE A 51 -6.00 0.70 -16.95
CA PHE A 51 -7.18 0.33 -16.16
C PHE A 51 -7.28 1.01 -14.79
N VAL A 52 -6.51 2.06 -14.54
CA VAL A 52 -6.56 2.81 -13.29
C VAL A 52 -6.73 4.29 -13.64
N ASP A 53 -7.75 4.92 -13.11
CA ASP A 53 -8.10 6.30 -13.43
C ASP A 53 -7.10 7.27 -12.81
N ARG A 54 -6.85 7.14 -11.50
CA ARG A 54 -5.87 7.95 -10.78
C ARG A 54 -4.99 7.07 -9.89
N VAL A 55 -3.71 7.42 -9.80
CA VAL A 55 -2.74 6.68 -8.97
C VAL A 55 -1.92 7.65 -8.15
N ALA A 56 -1.84 7.42 -6.85
CA ALA A 56 -0.98 8.16 -5.94
C ALA A 56 0.02 7.25 -5.22
N ALA A 57 1.22 7.77 -5.01
CA ALA A 57 2.24 7.16 -4.16
C ALA A 57 2.71 8.18 -3.12
N VAL A 58 2.99 7.72 -1.89
CA VAL A 58 3.51 8.62 -0.85
C VAL A 58 4.96 9.00 -1.17
N TRP A 59 5.81 8.02 -1.49
CA TRP A 59 7.24 8.24 -1.70
C TRP A 59 7.79 7.53 -2.93
N TYR A 60 9.00 7.90 -3.31
CA TYR A 60 9.84 7.07 -4.17
C TYR A 60 10.31 5.83 -3.42
N TYR A 61 10.33 4.67 -4.09
CA TYR A 61 10.82 3.40 -3.55
C TYR A 61 12.35 3.36 -3.57
N LYS A 62 13.00 4.12 -2.69
CA LYS A 62 14.47 4.19 -2.55
C LYS A 62 14.90 4.35 -1.09
N GLY A 63 16.19 4.24 -0.81
CA GLY A 63 16.79 4.52 0.50
C GLY A 63 16.06 3.86 1.68
N ASN A 64 15.80 4.65 2.72
CA ASN A 64 15.14 4.21 3.95
C ASN A 64 13.70 3.74 3.74
N VAL A 65 12.98 4.27 2.75
CA VAL A 65 11.62 3.80 2.38
C VAL A 65 11.68 2.34 1.95
N ARG A 66 12.60 1.98 1.04
CA ARG A 66 12.80 0.59 0.60
C ARG A 66 13.13 -0.34 1.75
N LEU A 67 14.05 0.06 2.64
CA LEU A 67 14.44 -0.74 3.80
C LEU A 67 13.27 -0.94 4.77
N SER A 68 12.47 0.09 4.98
CA SER A 68 11.30 0.04 5.86
C SER A 68 10.19 -0.86 5.29
N LEU A 69 9.87 -0.73 4.00
CA LEU A 69 8.90 -1.62 3.35
C LEU A 69 9.35 -3.09 3.30
N HIS A 70 10.67 -3.33 3.22
CA HIS A 70 11.20 -4.70 3.37
C HIS A 70 10.93 -5.26 4.78
N ARG A 71 11.11 -4.44 5.85
CA ARG A 71 10.75 -4.85 7.21
C ARG A 71 9.26 -5.13 7.37
N PHE A 72 8.42 -4.28 6.77
CA PHE A 72 6.98 -4.47 6.74
C PHE A 72 6.58 -5.83 6.13
N LYS A 73 7.29 -6.27 5.08
CA LYS A 73 7.01 -7.56 4.42
C LYS A 73 7.51 -8.80 5.19
N PHE A 74 8.61 -8.70 5.93
CA PHE A 74 9.36 -9.91 6.32
C PHE A 74 9.76 -10.03 7.80
N ARG A 75 9.44 -9.08 8.67
CA ARG A 75 9.98 -9.06 10.04
C ARG A 75 8.94 -8.71 11.10
N GLN A 76 7.79 -9.37 11.09
CA GLN A 76 6.69 -9.05 12.03
C GLN A 76 6.37 -7.55 12.06
N GLY A 77 6.49 -6.90 10.91
CA GLY A 77 6.38 -5.45 10.74
C GLY A 77 4.94 -4.95 10.68
N SER A 78 3.94 -5.73 11.10
CA SER A 78 2.52 -5.38 11.03
C SER A 78 2.21 -4.03 11.71
N PHE A 79 2.98 -3.64 12.73
CA PHE A 79 2.84 -2.35 13.41
C PHE A 79 3.10 -1.13 12.47
N LEU A 80 3.79 -1.35 11.35
CA LEU A 80 4.02 -0.30 10.34
C LEU A 80 2.77 0.00 9.50
N ALA A 81 1.75 -0.86 9.55
CA ALA A 81 0.51 -0.63 8.82
C ALA A 81 -0.19 0.65 9.27
N GLU A 82 -0.18 0.93 10.58
CA GLU A 82 -0.83 2.11 11.16
C GLU A 82 -0.24 3.42 10.61
N PRO A 83 1.07 3.72 10.75
CA PRO A 83 1.64 4.95 10.22
C PRO A 83 1.59 5.02 8.70
N TYR A 84 1.81 3.91 7.98
CA TYR A 84 1.72 3.91 6.53
C TYR A 84 0.29 4.17 6.04
N GLY A 85 -0.71 3.51 6.61
CA GLY A 85 -2.10 3.70 6.24
C GLY A 85 -2.56 5.13 6.45
N LYS A 86 -2.16 5.80 7.54
CA LYS A 86 -2.43 7.23 7.77
C LYS A 86 -1.82 8.12 6.70
N LEU A 87 -0.56 7.89 6.34
CA LEU A 87 0.11 8.65 5.28
C LEU A 87 -0.54 8.43 3.91
N MET A 88 -0.96 7.20 3.62
CA MET A 88 -1.68 6.87 2.38
C MET A 88 -3.06 7.54 2.35
N ALA A 89 -3.80 7.54 3.46
CA ALA A 89 -5.09 8.23 3.56
C ALA A 89 -4.94 9.74 3.32
N MET A 90 -3.93 10.37 3.94
CA MET A 90 -3.61 11.78 3.70
C MET A 90 -3.22 12.04 2.25
N LYS A 91 -2.45 11.13 1.62
CA LYS A 91 -2.07 11.25 0.21
C LYS A 91 -3.28 11.10 -0.70
N ALA A 92 -4.19 10.17 -0.42
CA ALA A 92 -5.41 9.97 -1.17
C ALA A 92 -6.32 11.21 -1.12
N LEU A 93 -6.46 11.85 0.06
CA LEU A 93 -7.17 13.12 0.20
C LEU A 93 -6.56 14.24 -0.64
N ARG A 94 -5.24 14.40 -0.60
CA ARG A 94 -4.54 15.46 -1.35
C ARG A 94 -4.61 15.29 -2.88
N GLU A 95 -4.85 14.08 -3.35
CA GLU A 95 -4.90 13.75 -4.79
C GLU A 95 -6.32 13.41 -5.27
N ASP A 96 -7.35 13.77 -4.49
CA ASP A 96 -8.77 13.61 -4.84
C ASP A 96 -9.15 12.15 -5.20
N LEU A 97 -8.57 11.16 -4.47
CA LEU A 97 -8.85 9.74 -4.66
C LEU A 97 -9.97 9.21 -3.73
N THR A 98 -10.64 10.09 -3.00
CA THR A 98 -11.57 9.69 -1.92
C THR A 98 -13.03 9.71 -2.32
N GLU A 99 -13.35 10.14 -3.54
CA GLU A 99 -14.70 10.03 -4.09
C GLU A 99 -15.00 8.59 -4.55
N VAL A 100 -14.95 7.65 -3.62
CA VAL A 100 -15.15 6.22 -3.85
C VAL A 100 -16.09 5.62 -2.81
N GLU A 101 -16.80 4.57 -3.15
CA GLU A 101 -17.77 3.90 -2.27
C GLU A 101 -17.16 2.69 -1.55
N MET A 102 -16.01 2.19 -1.98
CA MET A 102 -15.40 0.99 -1.42
C MET A 102 -13.88 1.02 -1.53
N ILE A 103 -13.22 0.53 -0.48
CA ILE A 103 -11.78 0.28 -0.46
C ILE A 103 -11.55 -1.23 -0.58
N THR A 104 -10.60 -1.64 -1.41
CA THR A 104 -10.11 -3.01 -1.49
C THR A 104 -8.60 -3.02 -1.63
N TRP A 105 -7.99 -4.20 -1.60
CA TRP A 105 -6.52 -4.34 -1.66
C TRP A 105 -6.08 -5.42 -2.64
N VAL A 106 -4.84 -5.34 -3.08
CA VAL A 106 -4.19 -6.37 -3.88
C VAL A 106 -3.91 -7.59 -3.00
N PRO A 107 -4.62 -8.74 -3.18
CA PRO A 107 -4.45 -9.88 -2.28
C PRO A 107 -3.13 -10.61 -2.54
N ILE A 108 -2.41 -10.94 -1.46
CA ILE A 108 -1.28 -11.85 -1.54
C ILE A 108 -1.73 -13.31 -1.63
N SER A 109 -0.84 -14.22 -2.05
CA SER A 109 -1.18 -15.64 -2.07
C SER A 109 -1.31 -16.21 -0.64
N PRO A 110 -2.16 -17.25 -0.43
CA PRO A 110 -2.33 -17.90 0.87
C PRO A 110 -1.02 -18.37 1.49
N ILE A 111 -0.10 -18.92 0.69
CA ILE A 111 1.22 -19.34 1.16
C ILE A 111 2.03 -18.13 1.67
N ARG A 112 2.02 -17.00 0.99
CA ARG A 112 2.70 -15.79 1.47
C ARG A 112 2.06 -15.25 2.75
N LYS A 113 0.72 -15.30 2.85
CA LYS A 113 0.01 -14.92 4.07
C LYS A 113 0.40 -15.82 5.24
N LEU A 114 0.53 -17.12 5.01
CA LEU A 114 0.97 -18.08 6.04
C LEU A 114 2.42 -17.79 6.48
N ILE A 115 3.35 -17.59 5.55
CA ILE A 115 4.77 -17.30 5.86
C ILE A 115 4.94 -15.96 6.59
N ARG A 116 4.17 -14.94 6.23
CA ARG A 116 4.25 -13.58 6.80
C ARG A 116 3.47 -13.43 8.10
N GLY A 117 2.43 -14.27 8.28
CA GLY A 117 1.45 -14.16 9.37
C GLY A 117 0.32 -13.15 9.11
N TYR A 118 0.43 -12.31 8.08
CA TYR A 118 -0.57 -11.30 7.73
C TYR A 118 -0.53 -10.94 6.23
N ASP A 119 -1.58 -10.29 5.76
CA ASP A 119 -1.63 -9.61 4.46
C ASP A 119 -1.39 -8.11 4.70
N GLN A 120 -0.26 -7.60 4.23
CA GLN A 120 0.13 -6.21 4.49
C GLN A 120 -0.82 -5.21 3.83
N ASP A 121 -1.33 -5.53 2.63
CA ASP A 121 -2.19 -4.63 1.88
C ASP A 121 -3.59 -4.59 2.50
N GLU A 122 -4.07 -5.72 3.07
CA GLU A 122 -5.27 -5.77 3.92
C GLU A 122 -5.14 -4.85 5.14
N LEU A 123 -4.00 -4.90 5.85
CA LEU A 123 -3.77 -4.05 7.02
C LEU A 123 -3.78 -2.57 6.64
N LEU A 124 -3.11 -2.20 5.55
CA LEU A 124 -3.11 -0.82 5.03
C LEU A 124 -4.53 -0.36 4.67
N ALA A 125 -5.27 -1.17 3.91
CA ALA A 125 -6.63 -0.85 3.49
C ALA A 125 -7.58 -0.63 4.68
N ARG A 126 -7.46 -1.44 5.74
CA ARG A 126 -8.25 -1.28 6.98
C ARG A 126 -7.93 0.03 7.72
N VAL A 127 -6.65 0.44 7.75
CA VAL A 127 -6.28 1.73 8.35
C VAL A 127 -6.83 2.88 7.50
N ILE A 128 -6.67 2.83 6.19
CA ILE A 128 -7.19 3.87 5.28
C ILE A 128 -8.72 3.98 5.41
N SER A 129 -9.42 2.85 5.47
CA SER A 129 -10.88 2.80 5.69
C SER A 129 -11.29 3.52 6.97
N ARG A 130 -10.61 3.28 8.06
CA ARG A 130 -10.89 3.94 9.34
C ARG A 130 -10.60 5.45 9.29
N GLU A 131 -9.49 5.86 8.68
CA GLU A 131 -9.10 7.27 8.58
C GLU A 131 -10.03 8.08 7.65
N LEU A 132 -10.55 7.45 6.59
CA LEU A 132 -11.41 8.12 5.61
C LEU A 132 -12.91 7.89 5.86
N GLY A 133 -13.30 6.96 6.72
CA GLY A 133 -14.70 6.59 6.94
C GLY A 133 -15.34 5.85 5.76
N ILE A 134 -14.54 5.27 4.85
CA ILE A 134 -15.02 4.57 3.66
C ILE A 134 -15.02 3.06 3.93
N PRO A 135 -16.09 2.30 3.57
CA PRO A 135 -16.14 0.86 3.76
C PRO A 135 -14.97 0.13 3.08
N CYS A 136 -14.48 -0.94 3.73
CA CYS A 136 -13.39 -1.76 3.20
C CYS A 136 -13.80 -3.23 3.14
N GLY A 137 -13.62 -3.85 1.98
CA GLY A 137 -13.97 -5.24 1.75
C GLY A 137 -12.98 -5.99 0.84
N ARG A 138 -12.97 -7.32 0.96
CA ARG A 138 -12.17 -8.18 0.10
C ARG A 138 -12.92 -8.48 -1.19
N LEU A 139 -12.68 -7.70 -2.24
CA LEU A 139 -13.30 -7.85 -3.56
C LEU A 139 -12.51 -8.74 -4.52
N LEU A 140 -11.26 -9.05 -4.20
CA LEU A 140 -10.35 -9.82 -5.05
C LEU A 140 -9.78 -11.03 -4.33
N LYS A 141 -9.53 -12.10 -5.08
CA LYS A 141 -8.70 -13.24 -4.64
C LYS A 141 -7.60 -13.54 -5.66
N LYS A 142 -6.46 -14.00 -5.15
CA LYS A 142 -5.38 -14.53 -5.97
C LYS A 142 -5.58 -16.01 -6.19
N ILE A 143 -5.78 -16.43 -7.45
CA ILE A 143 -6.13 -17.81 -7.81
C ILE A 143 -4.94 -18.62 -8.33
N ARG A 144 -3.85 -17.99 -8.73
CA ARG A 144 -2.65 -18.67 -9.23
C ARG A 144 -1.39 -18.19 -8.51
N HIS A 145 -0.48 -19.12 -8.25
CA HIS A 145 0.88 -18.78 -7.83
C HIS A 145 1.67 -18.28 -9.04
N ASN A 146 2.16 -17.05 -8.96
CA ASN A 146 3.09 -16.49 -9.92
C ASN A 146 4.48 -16.30 -9.28
N ARG A 147 5.54 -16.33 -10.08
CA ARG A 147 6.90 -16.05 -9.62
C ARG A 147 7.00 -14.62 -9.08
N PRO A 148 7.81 -14.38 -8.03
CA PRO A 148 8.05 -13.02 -7.55
C PRO A 148 8.52 -12.12 -8.69
N GLN A 149 7.94 -10.93 -8.84
CA GLN A 149 8.31 -10.01 -9.93
C GLN A 149 9.76 -9.52 -9.84
N SER A 150 10.35 -9.53 -8.64
CA SER A 150 11.76 -9.19 -8.43
C SER A 150 12.76 -10.10 -9.17
N GLY A 151 12.33 -11.32 -9.55
CA GLY A 151 13.15 -12.26 -10.34
C GLY A 151 12.84 -12.27 -11.83
N ILE A 152 11.95 -11.39 -12.33
CA ILE A 152 11.54 -11.38 -13.73
C ILE A 152 12.04 -10.10 -14.39
N SER A 153 12.88 -10.24 -15.43
CA SER A 153 13.36 -9.13 -16.23
C SER A 153 12.38 -8.80 -17.38
N GLY A 154 12.23 -7.50 -17.66
CA GLY A 154 11.42 -6.99 -18.77
C GLY A 154 9.94 -6.74 -18.42
N TYR A 155 9.43 -5.60 -18.90
CA TYR A 155 8.04 -5.16 -18.67
C TYR A 155 6.98 -6.15 -19.20
N ALA A 156 7.16 -6.61 -20.43
CA ALA A 156 6.23 -7.55 -21.09
C ALA A 156 6.13 -8.88 -20.33
N ARG A 157 7.26 -9.43 -19.86
CA ARG A 157 7.28 -10.67 -19.07
C ARG A 157 6.62 -10.51 -17.71
N ARG A 158 6.81 -9.37 -17.03
CA ARG A 158 6.15 -9.10 -15.76
C ARG A 158 4.64 -8.97 -15.91
N ARG A 159 4.18 -8.36 -17.01
CA ARG A 159 2.75 -8.27 -17.34
C ARG A 159 2.16 -9.66 -17.64
N ALA A 160 2.80 -10.45 -18.47
CA ALA A 160 2.35 -11.82 -18.77
C ALA A 160 2.28 -12.71 -17.51
N ASN A 161 3.16 -12.50 -16.54
CA ASN A 161 3.20 -13.26 -15.29
C ASN A 161 2.00 -12.98 -14.34
N VAL A 162 1.25 -11.90 -14.54
CA VAL A 162 0.12 -11.53 -13.68
C VAL A 162 -1.25 -11.66 -14.34
N LEU A 163 -1.32 -11.87 -15.67
CA LEU A 163 -2.56 -12.06 -16.38
C LEU A 163 -3.31 -13.31 -15.88
N GLY A 164 -4.60 -13.17 -15.54
CA GLY A 164 -5.44 -14.26 -15.05
C GLY A 164 -5.02 -14.83 -13.68
N VAL A 165 -4.25 -14.06 -12.91
CA VAL A 165 -3.81 -14.43 -11.55
C VAL A 165 -4.85 -14.05 -10.50
N TYR A 166 -5.70 -13.06 -10.79
CA TYR A 166 -6.71 -12.52 -9.88
C TYR A 166 -8.13 -12.79 -10.38
N GLN A 167 -9.07 -12.90 -9.47
CA GLN A 167 -10.50 -13.08 -9.72
C GLN A 167 -11.31 -12.21 -8.77
N ALA A 168 -12.40 -11.61 -9.25
CA ALA A 168 -13.40 -10.93 -8.44
C ALA A 168 -14.17 -11.95 -7.57
N LEU A 169 -14.49 -11.57 -6.32
CA LEU A 169 -15.20 -12.43 -5.37
C LEU A 169 -16.71 -12.20 -5.40
N SER A 170 -17.15 -10.95 -5.37
CA SER A 170 -18.55 -10.53 -5.21
C SER A 170 -18.88 -9.49 -6.28
N PRO A 171 -19.19 -9.91 -7.53
CA PRO A 171 -19.51 -8.95 -8.60
C PRO A 171 -20.63 -7.97 -8.23
N GLU A 172 -21.59 -8.41 -7.44
CA GLU A 172 -22.71 -7.61 -6.92
C GLU A 172 -22.26 -6.47 -5.98
N GLU A 173 -21.14 -6.67 -5.25
CA GLU A 173 -20.55 -5.64 -4.41
C GLU A 173 -19.63 -4.69 -5.19
N ILE A 174 -19.29 -5.04 -6.44
CA ILE A 174 -18.38 -4.29 -7.31
C ILE A 174 -19.16 -3.42 -8.29
N ALA A 175 -20.27 -3.94 -8.83
CA ALA A 175 -21.00 -3.32 -9.92
C ALA A 175 -21.45 -1.88 -9.62
N GLY A 176 -21.13 -0.96 -10.52
CA GLY A 176 -21.47 0.46 -10.44
C GLY A 176 -20.73 1.25 -9.37
N ARG A 177 -19.71 0.68 -8.71
CA ARG A 177 -18.97 1.37 -7.65
C ARG A 177 -17.63 1.93 -8.15
N ARG A 178 -17.28 3.08 -7.60
CA ARG A 178 -15.91 3.64 -7.66
C ARG A 178 -15.11 3.05 -6.51
N ILE A 179 -13.95 2.49 -6.82
CA ILE A 179 -13.16 1.66 -5.90
C ILE A 179 -11.76 2.24 -5.70
N LEU A 180 -11.31 2.34 -4.46
CA LEU A 180 -9.91 2.62 -4.12
C LEU A 180 -9.16 1.31 -3.90
N LEU A 181 -8.23 0.99 -4.80
CA LEU A 181 -7.34 -0.17 -4.71
C LEU A 181 -6.06 0.19 -3.93
N VAL A 182 -5.70 -0.64 -2.95
CA VAL A 182 -4.53 -0.45 -2.08
C VAL A 182 -3.46 -1.49 -2.40
N ASP A 183 -2.21 -1.05 -2.57
CA ASP A 183 -1.00 -1.90 -2.67
C ASP A 183 0.15 -1.24 -1.88
N ASP A 184 1.20 -1.98 -1.56
CA ASP A 184 2.34 -1.44 -0.81
C ASP A 184 3.38 -0.78 -1.72
N ILE A 185 3.73 -1.40 -2.85
CA ILE A 185 4.80 -0.92 -3.76
C ILE A 185 4.40 -1.06 -5.21
N LEU A 186 4.38 0.07 -5.89
CA LEU A 186 4.23 0.12 -7.34
C LEU A 186 5.60 -0.04 -8.01
N THR A 187 5.86 -1.19 -8.63
CA THR A 187 7.08 -1.41 -9.44
C THR A 187 6.82 -1.14 -10.91
N THR A 188 6.25 -2.08 -11.65
CA THR A 188 5.83 -1.91 -13.05
C THR A 188 4.36 -1.57 -13.21
N GLY A 189 3.60 -1.59 -12.12
CA GLY A 189 2.15 -1.43 -12.14
C GLY A 189 1.36 -2.64 -12.67
N ALA A 190 2.04 -3.70 -13.15
CA ALA A 190 1.37 -4.84 -13.76
C ALA A 190 0.35 -5.51 -12.83
N THR A 191 0.66 -5.64 -11.54
CA THR A 191 -0.24 -6.24 -10.54
C THR A 191 -1.48 -5.37 -10.33
N VAL A 192 -1.28 -4.07 -10.09
CA VAL A 192 -2.35 -3.10 -9.88
C VAL A 192 -3.24 -3.01 -11.13
N SER A 193 -2.64 -2.90 -12.33
CA SER A 193 -3.38 -2.88 -13.59
C SER A 193 -4.22 -4.14 -13.83
N GLU A 194 -3.72 -5.32 -13.48
CA GLU A 194 -4.49 -6.56 -13.61
C GLU A 194 -5.63 -6.64 -12.59
N CYS A 195 -5.40 -6.23 -11.34
CA CYS A 195 -6.45 -6.13 -10.32
C CYS A 195 -7.55 -5.14 -10.74
N ALA A 196 -7.15 -3.97 -11.24
CA ALA A 196 -8.09 -2.96 -11.73
C ALA A 196 -8.89 -3.47 -12.94
N ARG A 197 -8.22 -4.13 -13.90
CA ARG A 197 -8.91 -4.78 -15.04
C ARG A 197 -9.97 -5.78 -14.57
N VAL A 198 -9.67 -6.60 -13.58
CA VAL A 198 -10.61 -7.58 -13.01
C VAL A 198 -11.79 -6.89 -12.35
N LEU A 199 -11.57 -5.80 -11.61
CA LEU A 199 -12.64 -5.01 -10.97
C LEU A 199 -13.55 -4.36 -12.03
N LEU A 200 -12.98 -3.71 -13.05
CA LEU A 200 -13.72 -3.10 -14.17
C LEU A 200 -14.50 -4.17 -14.96
N THR A 201 -13.91 -5.35 -15.20
CA THR A 201 -14.60 -6.47 -15.87
C THR A 201 -15.77 -7.01 -15.02
N ALA A 202 -15.70 -6.89 -13.70
CA ALA A 202 -16.78 -7.24 -12.77
C ALA A 202 -17.81 -6.12 -12.60
N GLY A 203 -17.69 -5.01 -13.33
CA GLY A 203 -18.66 -3.93 -13.38
C GLY A 203 -18.34 -2.70 -12.52
N ALA A 204 -17.11 -2.56 -11.97
CA ALA A 204 -16.72 -1.31 -11.32
C ALA A 204 -16.81 -0.14 -12.30
N GLU A 205 -17.26 1.02 -11.82
CA GLU A 205 -17.37 2.26 -12.61
C GLU A 205 -15.98 2.90 -12.79
N GLU A 206 -15.20 2.99 -11.70
CA GLU A 206 -13.89 3.63 -11.65
C GLU A 206 -12.98 2.88 -10.68
N VAL A 207 -11.69 2.82 -10.98
CA VAL A 207 -10.69 2.26 -10.07
C VAL A 207 -9.54 3.25 -9.88
N ASN A 208 -9.43 3.79 -8.67
CA ASN A 208 -8.30 4.58 -8.21
C ASN A 208 -7.31 3.70 -7.43
N CYS A 209 -6.05 4.13 -7.32
CA CYS A 209 -5.05 3.37 -6.58
C CYS A 209 -4.19 4.26 -5.70
N VAL A 210 -3.90 3.79 -4.47
CA VAL A 210 -2.92 4.43 -3.58
C VAL A 210 -1.90 3.39 -3.10
N VAL A 211 -0.62 3.80 -3.10
CA VAL A 211 0.50 2.95 -2.67
C VAL A 211 1.44 3.70 -1.72
N VAL A 212 2.16 2.96 -0.88
CA VAL A 212 3.18 3.57 0.00
C VAL A 212 4.33 4.14 -0.82
N ALA A 213 4.79 3.40 -1.83
CA ALA A 213 5.92 3.87 -2.64
C ALA A 213 5.88 3.39 -4.09
N SER A 214 6.45 4.20 -4.98
CA SER A 214 6.61 3.87 -6.39
C SER A 214 8.08 3.77 -6.77
N ALA A 215 8.42 2.73 -7.54
CA ALA A 215 9.73 2.56 -8.17
C ALA A 215 9.79 3.20 -9.57
N HIS A 216 8.71 3.79 -10.05
CA HIS A 216 8.75 4.55 -11.29
C HIS A 216 9.60 5.81 -11.08
N HIS A 217 10.75 5.84 -11.70
CA HIS A 217 11.52 7.07 -11.85
C HIS A 217 10.98 7.78 -13.09
N ASN A 218 10.46 8.98 -12.93
CA ASN A 218 10.26 9.84 -14.07
C ASN A 218 11.67 10.18 -14.58
N ASN A 219 12.12 9.52 -15.64
CA ASN A 219 13.13 10.15 -16.47
C ASN A 219 12.47 11.38 -17.10
N PRO A 220 13.10 12.57 -16.99
CA PRO A 220 12.60 13.79 -17.60
C PRO A 220 12.46 13.63 -19.11
#